data_12230df41782b50af3233ecd62209ead
#
_entry.id   12230df41782b50af3233ecd62209ead
#
_cell.length_a   1.000
_cell.length_b   1.000
_cell.length_c   1.000
_cell.angle_alpha   90.00
_cell.angle_beta   90.00
_cell.angle_gamma   90.00
#
_symmetry.space_group_name_H-M   'P 1'
#
loop_
_entity.id
_entity.type
_entity.pdbx_description
1 polymer ?
#
loop_
_entity_poly.entity_id
_entity_poly.type
_entity_poly.pdbx_seq_one_letter_code
_entity_poly.pdbx_strand_id
1 'polypeptide(L)'
;ITDYNNKQTEQGKEENVINYTDLVGIMMSSVSTIINVISYVLIAFVGISLVVSSIMIGIITYISVLERTKEIGILRSIGASKKDVSRVFNAETLLVGLVAGLIGIGVTLLLDIPINIVIEHLVNISGIAKLPWVGGIILVAISVGLTMIAGFIPAKFAAKRDPVEDLRTE
;
A
#
# COMPACT_ATOMS: atom_id res chain seq x y z
N ILE A 1 34.39 -10.70 -25.31
CA ILE A 1 35.61 -10.50 -24.47
C ILE A 1 35.55 -11.43 -23.27
N THR A 2 34.45 -11.46 -22.50
CA THR A 2 34.31 -12.30 -21.29
C THR A 2 34.53 -13.78 -21.60
N ASP A 3 33.90 -14.32 -22.65
CA ASP A 3 34.08 -15.72 -23.07
C ASP A 3 35.51 -16.02 -23.55
N TYR A 4 36.12 -15.04 -24.20
CA TYR A 4 37.54 -15.17 -24.62
C TYR A 4 38.44 -15.22 -23.40
N ASN A 5 38.25 -14.30 -22.44
CA ASN A 5 39.06 -14.24 -21.24
C ASN A 5 38.88 -15.52 -20.38
N ASN A 6 37.69 -16.04 -20.24
CA ASN A 6 37.42 -17.29 -19.53
C ASN A 6 38.17 -18.47 -20.18
N LYS A 7 38.16 -18.57 -21.51
CA LYS A 7 38.93 -19.60 -22.23
C LYS A 7 40.46 -19.46 -22.06
N GLN A 8 40.97 -18.23 -22.01
CA GLN A 8 42.39 -17.99 -21.78
C GLN A 8 42.83 -18.38 -20.37
N THR A 9 42.00 -18.04 -19.38
CA THR A 9 42.21 -18.40 -17.96
C THR A 9 42.16 -19.93 -17.77
N GLU A 10 41.21 -20.61 -18.38
CA GLU A 10 41.10 -22.09 -18.34
C GLU A 10 42.28 -22.78 -18.99
N GLN A 11 42.91 -22.13 -19.97
CA GLN A 11 44.14 -22.64 -20.66
C GLN A 11 45.42 -22.25 -19.94
N GLY A 12 45.38 -21.56 -18.80
CA GLY A 12 46.54 -21.11 -18.05
C GLY A 12 47.35 -19.99 -18.75
N LYS A 13 46.75 -19.30 -19.73
CA LYS A 13 47.35 -18.20 -20.50
C LYS A 13 46.90 -16.84 -20.00
N GLU A 14 47.18 -16.55 -18.74
CA GLU A 14 46.74 -15.29 -18.10
C GLU A 14 47.34 -14.03 -18.76
N GLU A 15 48.50 -14.17 -19.43
CA GLU A 15 49.12 -13.06 -20.17
C GLU A 15 48.30 -12.58 -21.39
N ASN A 16 47.37 -13.41 -21.90
CA ASN A 16 46.52 -13.09 -23.03
C ASN A 16 45.11 -12.60 -22.61
N VAL A 17 44.88 -12.40 -21.32
CA VAL A 17 43.62 -11.88 -20.82
C VAL A 17 43.49 -10.39 -21.16
N ILE A 18 42.46 -10.04 -21.89
CA ILE A 18 42.16 -8.64 -22.25
C ILE A 18 41.53 -7.92 -21.07
N ASN A 19 42.32 -7.01 -20.46
CA ASN A 19 41.76 -6.13 -19.44
C ASN A 19 40.96 -5.02 -20.11
N TYR A 20 39.66 -5.01 -19.88
CA TYR A 20 38.75 -3.96 -20.33
C TYR A 20 37.98 -3.37 -19.17
N THR A 21 37.77 -2.07 -19.21
CA THR A 21 36.92 -1.39 -18.27
C THR A 21 35.56 -1.20 -18.91
N ASP A 22 34.55 -1.87 -18.39
CA ASP A 22 33.14 -1.68 -18.82
C ASP A 22 32.59 -0.38 -18.22
N LEU A 23 32.95 0.74 -18.84
CA LEU A 23 32.46 2.07 -18.42
C LEU A 23 30.96 2.17 -18.49
N VAL A 24 30.32 1.52 -19.48
CA VAL A 24 28.88 1.54 -19.65
C VAL A 24 28.23 0.75 -18.51
N GLY A 25 28.76 -0.44 -18.18
CA GLY A 25 28.27 -1.25 -17.06
C GLY A 25 28.41 -0.52 -15.72
N ILE A 26 29.53 0.17 -15.49
CA ILE A 26 29.77 0.96 -14.28
C ILE A 26 28.78 2.14 -14.21
N MET A 27 28.57 2.86 -15.32
CA MET A 27 27.58 3.95 -15.38
C MET A 27 26.17 3.44 -15.12
N MET A 28 25.76 2.34 -15.77
CA MET A 28 24.43 1.75 -15.58
C MET A 28 24.22 1.26 -14.15
N SER A 29 25.22 0.65 -13.53
CA SER A 29 25.15 0.22 -12.13
C SER A 29 25.03 1.41 -11.17
N SER A 30 25.76 2.49 -11.44
CA SER A 30 25.69 3.73 -10.65
C SER A 30 24.32 4.38 -10.75
N VAL A 31 23.77 4.50 -11.97
CA VAL A 31 22.41 5.04 -12.19
C VAL A 31 21.37 4.16 -11.50
N SER A 32 21.47 2.83 -11.64
CA SER A 32 20.56 1.90 -10.97
C SER A 32 20.64 2.02 -9.45
N THR A 33 21.82 2.21 -8.90
CA THR A 33 22.00 2.41 -7.45
C THR A 33 21.32 3.69 -6.98
N ILE A 34 21.46 4.80 -7.70
CA ILE A 34 20.82 6.07 -7.38
C ILE A 34 19.29 5.92 -7.43
N ILE A 35 18.76 5.30 -8.49
CA ILE A 35 17.33 5.04 -8.63
C ILE A 35 16.80 4.18 -7.47
N ASN A 36 17.52 3.15 -7.09
CA ASN A 36 17.13 2.28 -5.98
C ASN A 36 17.11 3.04 -4.64
N VAL A 37 18.13 3.87 -4.38
CA VAL A 37 18.17 4.69 -3.16
C VAL A 37 16.97 5.64 -3.10
N ILE A 38 16.69 6.36 -4.19
CA ILE A 38 15.53 7.25 -4.28
C ILE A 38 14.23 6.46 -4.06
N SER A 39 14.10 5.29 -4.68
CA SER A 39 12.93 4.43 -4.54
C SER A 39 12.72 3.98 -3.09
N TYR A 40 13.77 3.56 -2.38
CA TYR A 40 13.68 3.18 -0.97
C TYR A 40 13.26 4.34 -0.08
N VAL A 41 13.80 5.55 -0.33
CA VAL A 41 13.41 6.76 0.40
C VAL A 41 11.91 7.06 0.18
N LEU A 42 11.44 7.01 -1.07
CA LEU A 42 10.03 7.22 -1.40
C LEU A 42 9.13 6.16 -0.74
N ILE A 43 9.52 4.89 -0.78
CA ILE A 43 8.78 3.79 -0.13
C ILE A 43 8.69 4.04 1.39
N ALA A 44 9.78 4.51 2.02
CA ALA A 44 9.77 4.83 3.44
C ALA A 44 8.78 5.96 3.77
N PHE A 45 8.76 7.04 2.98
CA PHE A 45 7.78 8.13 3.13
C PHE A 45 6.34 7.65 2.96
N VAL A 46 6.08 6.85 1.94
CA VAL A 46 4.75 6.26 1.71
C VAL A 46 4.37 5.36 2.88
N GLY A 47 5.29 4.55 3.39
CA GLY A 47 5.07 3.68 4.55
C GLY A 47 4.66 4.46 5.81
N ILE A 48 5.36 5.56 6.10
CA ILE A 48 5.02 6.45 7.23
C ILE A 48 3.62 7.05 7.01
N SER A 49 3.32 7.53 5.80
CA SER A 49 2.00 8.10 5.47
C SER A 49 0.88 7.08 5.66
N LEU A 50 1.09 5.82 5.28
CA LEU A 50 0.13 4.73 5.48
C LEU A 50 -0.12 4.46 6.96
N VAL A 51 0.92 4.48 7.80
CA VAL A 51 0.77 4.31 9.26
C VAL A 51 -0.06 5.45 9.85
N VAL A 52 0.25 6.70 9.51
CA VAL A 52 -0.50 7.87 9.98
C VAL A 52 -1.96 7.80 9.54
N SER A 53 -2.22 7.46 8.27
CA SER A 53 -3.58 7.27 7.74
C SER A 53 -4.34 6.17 8.47
N SER A 54 -3.69 5.06 8.79
CA SER A 54 -4.30 3.96 9.55
C SER A 54 -4.70 4.39 10.96
N ILE A 55 -3.86 5.17 11.63
CA ILE A 55 -4.19 5.73 12.95
C ILE A 55 -5.40 6.66 12.85
N MET A 56 -5.45 7.53 11.83
CA MET A 56 -6.56 8.44 11.62
C MET A 56 -7.88 7.69 11.36
N ILE A 57 -7.86 6.64 10.52
CA ILE A 57 -9.03 5.77 10.30
C ILE A 57 -9.51 5.15 11.62
N GLY A 58 -8.59 4.68 12.46
CA GLY A 58 -8.91 4.14 13.77
C GLY A 58 -9.60 5.17 14.68
N ILE A 59 -9.11 6.41 14.72
CA ILE A 59 -9.69 7.51 15.50
C ILE A 59 -11.10 7.86 14.99
N ILE A 60 -11.26 8.03 13.67
CA ILE A 60 -12.57 8.35 13.07
C ILE A 60 -13.57 7.24 13.35
N THR A 61 -13.19 5.98 13.19
CA THR A 61 -14.04 4.84 13.50
C THR A 61 -14.41 4.81 14.99
N TYR A 62 -13.48 5.14 15.88
CA TYR A 62 -13.74 5.21 17.32
C TYR A 62 -14.75 6.31 17.66
N ILE A 63 -14.62 7.50 17.06
CA ILE A 63 -15.58 8.61 17.24
C ILE A 63 -16.97 8.19 16.72
N SER A 64 -17.05 7.57 15.53
CA SER A 64 -18.30 7.07 14.97
C SER A 64 -18.99 6.06 15.89
N VAL A 65 -18.22 5.20 16.58
CA VAL A 65 -18.77 4.29 17.59
C VAL A 65 -19.38 5.05 18.77
N LEU A 66 -18.69 6.11 19.24
CA LEU A 66 -19.18 6.93 20.34
C LEU A 66 -20.49 7.66 19.97
N GLU A 67 -20.57 8.21 18.77
CA GLU A 67 -21.77 8.90 18.27
C GLU A 67 -22.98 7.97 18.12
N ARG A 68 -22.75 6.68 17.79
CA ARG A 68 -23.80 5.67 17.59
C ARG A 68 -24.05 4.78 18.81
N THR A 69 -23.58 5.19 20.00
CA THR A 69 -23.69 4.41 21.24
C THR A 69 -25.13 4.00 21.55
N LYS A 70 -26.11 4.92 21.36
CA LYS A 70 -27.53 4.67 21.60
C LYS A 70 -28.10 3.61 20.65
N GLU A 71 -27.74 3.64 19.37
CA GLU A 71 -28.15 2.64 18.37
C GLU A 71 -27.59 1.25 18.72
N ILE A 72 -26.32 1.19 19.14
CA ILE A 72 -25.69 -0.05 19.60
C ILE A 72 -26.42 -0.59 20.85
N GLY A 73 -26.76 0.27 21.79
CA GLY A 73 -27.51 -0.09 22.98
C GLY A 73 -28.90 -0.69 22.65
N ILE A 74 -29.64 -0.06 21.73
CA ILE A 74 -30.94 -0.57 21.24
C ILE A 74 -30.76 -1.93 20.56
N LEU A 75 -29.82 -2.08 19.65
CA LEU A 75 -29.53 -3.34 18.97
C LEU A 75 -29.25 -4.47 19.96
N ARG A 76 -28.49 -4.19 21.00
CA ARG A 76 -28.17 -5.16 22.03
C ARG A 76 -29.34 -5.48 22.97
N SER A 77 -30.24 -4.52 23.26
CA SER A 77 -31.41 -4.73 24.08
C SER A 77 -32.46 -5.64 23.41
N ILE A 78 -32.53 -5.62 22.06
CA ILE A 78 -33.38 -6.52 21.27
C ILE A 78 -32.71 -7.89 20.97
N GLY A 79 -31.50 -8.15 21.52
CA GLY A 79 -30.86 -9.47 21.49
C GLY A 79 -29.68 -9.62 20.57
N ALA A 80 -29.15 -8.55 19.94
CA ALA A 80 -27.93 -8.65 19.13
C ALA A 80 -26.71 -9.04 19.98
N SER A 81 -25.94 -10.00 19.49
CA SER A 81 -24.72 -10.44 20.17
C SER A 81 -23.58 -9.42 19.99
N LYS A 82 -22.58 -9.47 20.90
CA LYS A 82 -21.34 -8.68 20.75
C LYS A 82 -20.65 -8.91 19.43
N LYS A 83 -20.75 -10.13 18.89
CA LYS A 83 -20.14 -10.50 17.60
C LYS A 83 -20.86 -9.82 16.43
N ASP A 84 -22.18 -9.69 16.52
CA ASP A 84 -22.97 -9.07 15.44
C ASP A 84 -22.66 -7.58 15.34
N VAL A 85 -22.56 -6.87 16.48
CA VAL A 85 -22.14 -5.47 16.52
C VAL A 85 -20.74 -5.32 15.92
N SER A 86 -19.76 -6.14 16.35
CA SER A 86 -18.40 -6.08 15.81
C SER A 86 -18.36 -6.37 14.30
N ARG A 87 -19.19 -7.28 13.79
CA ARG A 87 -19.27 -7.58 12.34
C ARG A 87 -19.74 -6.39 11.52
N VAL A 88 -20.69 -5.62 12.02
CA VAL A 88 -21.17 -4.42 11.32
C VAL A 88 -20.03 -3.43 11.13
N PHE A 89 -19.27 -3.10 12.19
CA PHE A 89 -18.13 -2.18 12.10
C PHE A 89 -17.00 -2.74 11.24
N ASN A 90 -16.72 -4.04 11.31
CA ASN A 90 -15.73 -4.67 10.46
C ASN A 90 -16.14 -4.64 8.97
N ALA A 91 -17.44 -4.81 8.67
CA ALA A 91 -17.94 -4.68 7.30
C ALA A 91 -17.83 -3.23 6.80
N GLU A 92 -18.10 -2.23 7.65
CA GLU A 92 -17.92 -0.82 7.32
C GLU A 92 -16.46 -0.49 6.99
N THR A 93 -15.52 -0.92 7.82
CA THR A 93 -14.08 -0.71 7.58
C THR A 93 -13.57 -1.44 6.33
N LEU A 94 -14.09 -2.64 6.05
CA LEU A 94 -13.78 -3.37 4.82
C LEU A 94 -14.27 -2.61 3.59
N LEU A 95 -15.50 -2.09 3.61
CA LEU A 95 -16.04 -1.27 2.52
C LEU A 95 -15.22 -0.01 2.30
N VAL A 96 -14.84 0.70 3.37
CA VAL A 96 -13.98 1.89 3.30
C VAL A 96 -12.65 1.55 2.64
N GLY A 97 -11.98 0.46 3.06
CA GLY A 97 -10.70 0.03 2.48
C GLY A 97 -10.80 -0.35 1.02
N LEU A 98 -11.90 -1.02 0.64
CA LEU A 98 -12.13 -1.45 -0.74
C LEU A 98 -12.39 -0.24 -1.65
N VAL A 99 -13.29 0.66 -1.24
CA VAL A 99 -13.62 1.87 -2.00
C VAL A 99 -12.39 2.78 -2.12
N ALA A 100 -11.66 3.01 -1.03
CA ALA A 100 -10.44 3.81 -1.05
C ALA A 100 -9.37 3.21 -1.98
N GLY A 101 -9.18 1.89 -1.93
CA GLY A 101 -8.25 1.19 -2.82
C GLY A 101 -8.65 1.31 -4.29
N LEU A 102 -9.93 1.15 -4.61
CA LEU A 102 -10.44 1.30 -5.99
C LEU A 102 -10.32 2.74 -6.49
N ILE A 103 -10.63 3.73 -5.65
CA ILE A 103 -10.44 5.15 -5.99
C ILE A 103 -8.95 5.43 -6.25
N GLY A 104 -8.05 4.93 -5.40
CA GLY A 104 -6.61 5.08 -5.58
C GLY A 104 -6.12 4.53 -6.93
N ILE A 105 -6.56 3.33 -7.32
CA ILE A 105 -6.26 2.76 -8.63
C ILE A 105 -6.86 3.62 -9.75
N GLY A 106 -8.12 4.03 -9.61
CA GLY A 106 -8.78 4.88 -10.60
C GLY A 106 -8.03 6.18 -10.86
N VAL A 107 -7.60 6.85 -9.79
CA VAL A 107 -6.77 8.08 -9.89
C VAL A 107 -5.42 7.79 -10.54
N THR A 108 -4.76 6.68 -10.20
CA THR A 108 -3.48 6.30 -10.81
C THR A 108 -3.63 6.09 -12.31
N LEU A 109 -4.64 5.34 -12.75
CA LEU A 109 -4.90 5.11 -14.17
C LEU A 109 -5.24 6.40 -14.92
N LEU A 110 -5.95 7.32 -14.28
CA LEU A 110 -6.23 8.65 -14.86
C LEU A 110 -4.96 9.49 -15.00
N LEU A 111 -4.03 9.39 -14.06
CA LEU A 111 -2.75 10.10 -14.10
C LEU A 111 -1.76 9.48 -15.08
N ASP A 112 -1.81 8.16 -15.31
CA ASP A 112 -0.97 7.48 -16.29
C ASP A 112 -1.13 8.06 -17.71
N ILE A 113 -2.33 8.55 -18.05
CA ILE A 113 -2.60 9.14 -19.37
C ILE A 113 -1.77 10.41 -19.62
N PRO A 114 -1.91 11.48 -18.83
CA PRO A 114 -1.13 12.71 -19.06
C PRO A 114 0.37 12.50 -18.85
N ILE A 115 0.77 11.64 -17.91
CA ILE A 115 2.17 11.32 -17.68
C ILE A 115 2.80 10.68 -18.92
N ASN A 116 2.14 9.70 -19.54
CA ASN A 116 2.63 9.09 -20.78
C ASN A 116 2.70 10.08 -21.94
N ILE A 117 1.73 10.99 -22.08
CA ILE A 117 1.76 12.04 -23.12
C ILE A 117 2.98 12.94 -22.93
N VAL A 118 3.24 13.40 -21.72
CA VAL A 118 4.39 14.26 -21.42
C VAL A 118 5.72 13.52 -21.69
N ILE A 119 5.83 12.27 -21.26
CA ILE A 119 7.05 11.46 -21.46
C ILE A 119 7.26 11.22 -22.96
N GLU A 120 6.22 10.87 -23.70
CA GLU A 120 6.29 10.65 -25.15
C GLU A 120 6.79 11.89 -25.90
N HIS A 121 6.32 13.09 -25.52
CA HIS A 121 6.81 14.35 -26.09
C HIS A 121 8.27 14.66 -25.74
N LEU A 122 8.76 14.26 -24.58
CA LEU A 122 10.12 14.59 -24.12
C LEU A 122 11.16 13.59 -24.60
N VAL A 123 10.82 12.28 -24.62
CA VAL A 123 11.80 11.19 -24.82
C VAL A 123 11.48 10.33 -26.03
N ASN A 124 10.37 10.57 -26.75
CA ASN A 124 9.89 9.75 -27.88
C ASN A 124 9.69 8.25 -27.52
N ILE A 125 9.38 7.96 -26.27
CA ILE A 125 9.09 6.58 -25.81
C ILE A 125 7.68 6.58 -25.22
N SER A 126 6.78 5.79 -25.80
CA SER A 126 5.39 5.67 -25.35
C SER A 126 5.21 4.57 -24.32
N GLY A 127 4.28 4.78 -23.38
CA GLY A 127 3.81 3.74 -22.49
C GLY A 127 4.79 3.30 -21.40
N ILE A 128 5.60 4.21 -20.85
CA ILE A 128 6.52 3.97 -19.74
C ILE A 128 5.75 3.85 -18.43
N ALA A 129 4.79 4.78 -18.18
CA ALA A 129 3.94 4.72 -17.00
C ALA A 129 2.82 3.70 -17.25
N LYS A 130 2.88 2.59 -16.55
CA LYS A 130 1.85 1.53 -16.58
C LYS A 130 1.70 0.93 -15.20
N LEU A 131 0.49 0.93 -14.68
CA LEU A 131 0.16 0.17 -13.49
C LEU A 131 -0.08 -1.30 -13.88
N PRO A 132 0.78 -2.26 -13.48
CA PRO A 132 0.50 -3.66 -13.72
C PRO A 132 -0.72 -4.08 -12.91
N TRP A 133 -1.67 -4.78 -13.53
CA TRP A 133 -2.94 -5.18 -12.90
C TRP A 133 -2.75 -6.00 -11.62
N VAL A 134 -1.69 -6.83 -11.56
CA VAL A 134 -1.31 -7.56 -10.34
C VAL A 134 -0.92 -6.58 -9.22
N GLY A 135 -0.15 -5.54 -9.54
CA GLY A 135 0.20 -4.48 -8.59
C GLY A 135 -1.03 -3.76 -8.05
N GLY A 136 -2.00 -3.46 -8.93
CA GLY A 136 -3.28 -2.87 -8.54
C GLY A 136 -4.05 -3.74 -7.53
N ILE A 137 -4.17 -5.04 -7.77
CA ILE A 137 -4.82 -5.97 -6.84
C ILE A 137 -4.11 -6.00 -5.48
N ILE A 138 -2.78 -6.04 -5.48
CA ILE A 138 -1.98 -6.02 -4.25
C ILE A 138 -2.21 -4.72 -3.47
N LEU A 139 -2.26 -3.57 -4.13
CA LEU A 139 -2.52 -2.28 -3.50
C LEU A 139 -3.91 -2.20 -2.86
N VAL A 140 -4.95 -2.73 -3.53
CA VAL A 140 -6.30 -2.84 -2.92
C VAL A 140 -6.26 -3.77 -1.71
N ALA A 141 -5.59 -4.92 -1.80
CA ALA A 141 -5.47 -5.84 -0.68
C ALA A 141 -4.75 -5.20 0.52
N ILE A 142 -3.70 -4.41 0.28
CA ILE A 142 -3.00 -3.64 1.32
C ILE A 142 -3.94 -2.59 1.92
N SER A 143 -4.69 -1.84 1.10
CA SER A 143 -5.66 -0.85 1.56
C SER A 143 -6.70 -1.47 2.49
N VAL A 144 -7.33 -2.57 2.06
CA VAL A 144 -8.30 -3.33 2.87
C VAL A 144 -7.66 -3.86 4.15
N GLY A 145 -6.46 -4.44 4.06
CA GLY A 145 -5.75 -4.97 5.22
C GLY A 145 -5.47 -3.90 6.28
N LEU A 146 -4.97 -2.74 5.87
CA LEU A 146 -4.66 -1.62 6.76
C LEU A 146 -5.93 -1.05 7.41
N THR A 147 -7.01 -0.85 6.65
CA THR A 147 -8.28 -0.36 7.20
C THR A 147 -8.90 -1.35 8.17
N MET A 148 -8.85 -2.65 7.89
CA MET A 148 -9.34 -3.67 8.82
C MET A 148 -8.53 -3.69 10.12
N ILE A 149 -7.19 -3.58 10.05
CA ILE A 149 -6.34 -3.51 11.25
C ILE A 149 -6.69 -2.26 12.06
N ALA A 150 -6.81 -1.11 11.41
CA ALA A 150 -7.15 0.16 12.04
C ALA A 150 -8.55 0.14 12.70
N GLY A 151 -9.53 -0.50 12.07
CA GLY A 151 -10.90 -0.62 12.55
C GLY A 151 -11.11 -1.70 13.61
N PHE A 152 -10.18 -2.64 13.76
CA PHE A 152 -10.34 -3.78 14.68
C PHE A 152 -10.44 -3.37 16.16
N ILE A 153 -9.66 -2.39 16.59
CA ILE A 153 -9.67 -1.89 17.98
C ILE A 153 -11.00 -1.20 18.29
N PRO A 154 -11.46 -0.19 17.50
CA PRO A 154 -12.76 0.45 17.74
C PRO A 154 -13.95 -0.52 17.62
N ALA A 155 -13.93 -1.46 16.67
CA ALA A 155 -14.98 -2.47 16.55
C ALA A 155 -15.09 -3.37 17.78
N LYS A 156 -13.97 -3.76 18.40
CA LYS A 156 -13.97 -4.48 19.67
C LYS A 156 -14.48 -3.62 20.83
N PHE A 157 -14.15 -2.34 20.82
CA PHE A 157 -14.61 -1.39 21.83
C PHE A 157 -16.13 -1.24 21.75
N ALA A 158 -16.69 -1.04 20.55
CA ALA A 158 -18.13 -1.01 20.32
C ALA A 158 -18.86 -2.26 20.85
N ALA A 159 -18.28 -3.44 20.57
CA ALA A 159 -18.85 -4.71 21.01
C ALA A 159 -18.85 -4.93 22.55
N LYS A 160 -17.98 -4.23 23.28
CA LYS A 160 -17.87 -4.34 24.74
C LYS A 160 -18.78 -3.39 25.51
N ARG A 161 -19.41 -2.40 24.85
CA ARG A 161 -20.32 -1.44 25.47
C ARG A 161 -21.46 -2.14 26.20
N ASP A 162 -21.84 -1.58 27.36
CA ASP A 162 -22.94 -2.12 28.18
C ASP A 162 -24.23 -1.42 27.81
N PRO A 163 -25.29 -2.16 27.37
CA PRO A 163 -26.55 -1.56 26.95
C PRO A 163 -27.24 -0.73 28.04
N VAL A 164 -27.00 -1.07 29.30
CA VAL A 164 -27.66 -0.39 30.45
C VAL A 164 -27.02 0.98 30.70
N GLU A 165 -25.69 1.10 30.58
CA GLU A 165 -25.01 2.39 30.72
C GLU A 165 -25.27 3.30 29.52
N ASP A 166 -25.28 2.72 28.31
CA ASP A 166 -25.44 3.48 27.06
C ASP A 166 -26.84 4.08 26.92
N LEU A 167 -27.86 3.49 27.54
CA LEU A 167 -29.23 4.03 27.57
C LEU A 167 -29.51 4.99 28.74
N ARG A 168 -28.62 5.07 29.73
CA ARG A 168 -28.75 5.89 30.95
C ARG A 168 -28.05 7.25 30.87
N THR A 169 -27.20 7.44 29.88
CA THR A 169 -26.47 8.73 29.66
C THR A 169 -27.39 9.72 28.94
N GLU A 170 -28.31 10.31 29.69
CA GLU A 170 -28.95 11.63 29.47
C GLU A 170 -28.50 12.57 30.56
#